data_a969311a51c0dadbf33d650ff22ad54e
#
_entry.id   a969311a51c0dadbf33d650ff22ad54e
#
_cell.length_a   1.000
_cell.length_b   1.000
_cell.length_c   1.000
_cell.angle_alpha   90.00
_cell.angle_beta   90.00
_cell.angle_gamma   90.00
#
_symmetry.space_group_name_H-M   'P 1'
#
loop_
_entity.id
_entity.type
_entity.pdbx_description
1 polymer ?
#
loop_
_entity_poly.entity_id
_entity_poly.type
_entity_poly.pdbx_seq_one_letter_code
_entity_poly.pdbx_strand_id
1 'polypeptide(L)'
;MVAWLEAEGVGNEKVTYRLRDWLFSRQRYWGEPIPIIHWEDGTSTAVPENELPLVLPVTKDIRPSGTGESPLANLTDWLEVTREDGVKGRRETNTMPQWAGSSWYQLRYIDPTNADEFCNIDNERYWTGPRSTSDSGGVDLYVGGVEHAVLHLLYARFWHKVLYDLGYVTSREPY
;
A
#
# COMPACT_ATOMS: atom_id res chain seq x y z
N MET A 1 -27.51 -29.56 12.64
CA MET A 1 -28.57 -29.11 11.69
C MET A 1 -28.00 -28.93 10.30
N VAL A 2 -26.95 -28.14 10.05
CA VAL A 2 -26.37 -27.96 8.69
C VAL A 2 -25.97 -29.29 8.06
N ALA A 3 -25.16 -30.08 8.72
CA ALA A 3 -24.73 -31.41 8.18
C ALA A 3 -25.92 -32.37 7.85
N TRP A 4 -27.03 -32.25 8.58
CA TRP A 4 -28.24 -33.03 8.25
C TRP A 4 -28.93 -32.50 6.99
N LEU A 5 -29.04 -31.16 6.85
CA LEU A 5 -29.61 -30.53 5.66
C LEU A 5 -28.83 -30.88 4.39
N GLU A 6 -27.49 -30.93 4.51
CA GLU A 6 -26.62 -31.32 3.41
C GLU A 6 -26.78 -32.80 3.04
N ALA A 7 -26.85 -33.69 4.08
CA ALA A 7 -27.03 -35.10 3.87
C ALA A 7 -28.35 -35.45 3.18
N GLU A 8 -29.43 -34.71 3.48
CA GLU A 8 -30.75 -34.85 2.86
C GLU A 8 -30.87 -34.10 1.51
N GLY A 9 -29.84 -33.33 1.11
CA GLY A 9 -29.85 -32.60 -0.15
C GLY A 9 -30.82 -31.41 -0.21
N VAL A 10 -31.31 -30.94 0.94
CA VAL A 10 -32.31 -29.87 1.06
C VAL A 10 -31.72 -28.51 1.50
N GLY A 11 -30.41 -28.42 1.73
CA GLY A 11 -29.74 -27.17 2.04
C GLY A 11 -28.23 -27.34 2.14
N ASN A 12 -27.50 -26.25 1.99
CA ASN A 12 -26.03 -26.21 2.12
C ASN A 12 -25.59 -25.06 3.02
N GLU A 13 -24.45 -25.20 3.66
CA GLU A 13 -23.79 -24.09 4.33
C GLU A 13 -23.35 -23.06 3.27
N LYS A 14 -23.63 -21.79 3.54
CA LYS A 14 -23.17 -20.68 2.71
C LYS A 14 -22.56 -19.61 3.58
N VAL A 15 -21.24 -19.40 3.43
CA VAL A 15 -20.55 -18.27 4.03
C VAL A 15 -20.73 -17.04 3.14
N THR A 16 -21.25 -15.96 3.70
CA THR A 16 -21.39 -14.68 3.01
C THR A 16 -20.65 -13.58 3.77
N TYR A 17 -19.89 -12.77 3.04
CA TYR A 17 -19.20 -11.63 3.59
C TYR A 17 -19.96 -10.35 3.26
N ARG A 18 -20.17 -9.48 4.26
CA ARG A 18 -20.78 -8.15 4.12
C ARG A 18 -19.76 -7.05 4.38
N LEU A 19 -18.52 -7.26 3.93
CA LEU A 19 -17.47 -6.28 4.01
C LEU A 19 -17.53 -5.41 2.75
N ARG A 20 -17.29 -4.10 2.94
CA ARG A 20 -17.00 -3.20 1.83
C ARG A 20 -15.53 -3.34 1.46
N ASP A 21 -15.23 -3.11 0.19
CA ASP A 21 -13.83 -3.06 -0.27
C ASP A 21 -13.08 -1.97 0.50
N TRP A 22 -11.88 -2.32 0.92
CA TRP A 22 -10.96 -1.35 1.51
C TRP A 22 -10.27 -0.57 0.40
N LEU A 23 -10.72 0.67 0.20
CA LEU A 23 -10.19 1.54 -0.86
C LEU A 23 -8.86 2.12 -0.42
N PHE A 24 -7.78 1.72 -1.08
CA PHE A 24 -6.42 2.19 -0.83
C PHE A 24 -6.08 3.47 -1.60
N SER A 25 -6.81 3.83 -2.64
CA SER A 25 -6.58 5.01 -3.47
C SER A 25 -7.43 6.21 -3.03
N ARG A 26 -6.91 7.41 -3.26
CA ARG A 26 -7.57 8.69 -2.99
C ARG A 26 -7.47 9.62 -4.19
N GLN A 27 -8.55 10.32 -4.50
CA GLN A 27 -8.64 11.34 -5.55
C GLN A 27 -8.18 12.69 -4.99
N ARG A 28 -6.90 12.76 -4.60
CA ARG A 28 -6.29 13.95 -3.99
C ARG A 28 -5.00 14.32 -4.71
N TYR A 29 -4.70 15.60 -4.78
CA TYR A 29 -3.41 16.06 -5.26
C TYR A 29 -2.29 15.67 -4.30
N TRP A 30 -2.50 15.84 -2.99
CA TRP A 30 -1.47 15.63 -1.98
C TRP A 30 -1.53 14.21 -1.36
N GLY A 31 -0.44 13.51 -1.46
CA GLY A 31 -0.26 12.15 -0.95
C GLY A 31 0.90 11.44 -1.66
N GLU A 32 1.25 10.24 -1.23
CA GLU A 32 2.21 9.41 -1.93
C GLU A 32 1.59 8.95 -3.27
N PRO A 33 2.23 9.25 -4.42
CA PRO A 33 1.71 8.82 -5.71
C PRO A 33 1.84 7.30 -5.87
N ILE A 34 0.89 6.71 -6.61
CA ILE A 34 0.95 5.29 -6.95
C ILE A 34 1.77 5.15 -8.24
N PRO A 35 2.93 4.46 -8.22
CA PRO A 35 3.86 4.42 -9.34
C PRO A 35 3.42 3.42 -10.42
N ILE A 36 2.26 3.65 -11.02
CA ILE A 36 1.68 2.83 -12.09
C ILE A 36 1.42 3.70 -13.32
N ILE A 37 1.61 3.12 -14.51
CA ILE A 37 1.26 3.70 -15.79
C ILE A 37 0.22 2.79 -16.45
N HIS A 38 -0.86 3.39 -16.93
CA HIS A 38 -1.91 2.74 -17.71
C HIS A 38 -1.71 3.05 -19.20
N TRP A 39 -1.50 2.02 -20.02
CA TRP A 39 -1.21 2.16 -21.45
C TRP A 39 -2.49 2.07 -22.30
N GLU A 40 -2.49 2.74 -23.43
CA GLU A 40 -3.63 2.71 -24.38
C GLU A 40 -3.90 1.31 -24.96
N ASP A 41 -2.92 0.41 -24.91
CA ASP A 41 -3.07 -1.00 -25.30
C ASP A 41 -3.83 -1.85 -24.25
N GLY A 42 -4.27 -1.23 -23.15
CA GLY A 42 -4.99 -1.88 -22.05
C GLY A 42 -4.10 -2.55 -21.01
N THR A 43 -2.79 -2.46 -21.14
CA THR A 43 -1.85 -2.96 -20.14
C THR A 43 -1.54 -1.91 -19.07
N SER A 44 -1.01 -2.34 -17.94
CA SER A 44 -0.51 -1.45 -16.88
C SER A 44 0.85 -1.95 -16.41
N THR A 45 1.77 -1.02 -16.17
CA THR A 45 3.11 -1.33 -15.69
C THR A 45 3.49 -0.44 -14.51
N ALA A 46 4.42 -0.91 -13.69
CA ALA A 46 5.08 -0.03 -12.71
C ALA A 46 5.91 1.03 -13.45
N VAL A 47 6.07 2.19 -12.82
CA VAL A 47 7.08 3.20 -13.23
C VAL A 47 8.46 2.57 -13.11
N PRO A 48 9.36 2.75 -14.09
CA PRO A 48 10.72 2.22 -14.02
C PRO A 48 11.48 2.67 -12.77
N GLU A 49 12.29 1.79 -12.19
CA GLU A 49 13.02 2.06 -10.96
C GLU A 49 13.94 3.30 -11.05
N ASN A 50 14.53 3.55 -12.20
CA ASN A 50 15.37 4.72 -12.43
C ASN A 50 14.59 6.05 -12.50
N GLU A 51 13.27 6.00 -12.55
CA GLU A 51 12.37 7.16 -12.44
C GLU A 51 11.81 7.36 -11.03
N LEU A 52 12.17 6.50 -10.08
CA LEU A 52 11.77 6.63 -8.68
C LEU A 52 12.76 7.50 -7.89
N PRO A 53 12.30 8.24 -6.88
CA PRO A 53 10.90 8.34 -6.43
C PRO A 53 10.04 9.13 -7.42
N LEU A 54 8.79 8.66 -7.62
CA LEU A 54 7.83 9.41 -8.41
C LEU A 54 7.40 10.67 -7.66
N VAL A 55 7.80 11.84 -8.15
CA VAL A 55 7.56 13.11 -7.49
C VAL A 55 6.31 13.78 -8.05
N LEU A 56 5.45 14.28 -7.16
CA LEU A 56 4.29 15.07 -7.57
C LEU A 56 4.73 16.41 -8.18
N PRO A 57 4.12 16.84 -9.28
CA PRO A 57 4.48 18.09 -9.93
C PRO A 57 4.06 19.29 -9.06
N VAL A 58 4.90 20.30 -8.97
CA VAL A 58 4.54 21.55 -8.30
C VAL A 58 3.56 22.33 -9.16
N THR A 59 2.37 22.57 -8.64
CA THR A 59 1.33 23.36 -9.33
C THR A 59 0.64 24.33 -8.38
N LYS A 60 0.12 25.41 -8.95
CA LYS A 60 -0.79 26.33 -8.27
C LYS A 60 -2.27 25.97 -8.50
N ASP A 61 -2.54 25.07 -9.43
CA ASP A 61 -3.88 24.64 -9.80
C ASP A 61 -4.17 23.25 -9.24
N ILE A 62 -4.89 23.22 -8.13
CA ILE A 62 -5.33 22.00 -7.44
C ILE A 62 -6.86 21.86 -7.47
N ARG A 63 -7.52 22.52 -8.43
CA ARG A 63 -8.97 22.43 -8.57
C ARG A 63 -9.41 21.00 -8.90
N PRO A 64 -10.60 20.57 -8.45
CA PRO A 64 -11.17 19.30 -8.87
C PRO A 64 -11.23 19.18 -10.40
N SER A 65 -11.00 17.97 -10.91
CA SER A 65 -11.03 17.70 -12.37
C SER A 65 -12.42 17.91 -13.00
N GLY A 66 -13.48 17.84 -12.20
CA GLY A 66 -14.87 17.84 -12.68
C GLY A 66 -15.35 16.46 -13.20
N THR A 67 -14.46 15.47 -13.30
CA THR A 67 -14.74 14.11 -13.81
C THR A 67 -14.79 13.04 -12.72
N GLY A 68 -14.53 13.41 -11.46
CA GLY A 68 -14.35 12.47 -10.36
C GLY A 68 -12.92 11.93 -10.22
N GLU A 69 -12.04 12.24 -11.16
CA GLU A 69 -10.60 11.95 -11.05
C GLU A 69 -9.90 12.93 -10.09
N SER A 70 -8.71 12.57 -9.68
CA SER A 70 -7.83 13.43 -8.87
C SER A 70 -7.51 14.74 -9.62
N PRO A 71 -7.21 15.85 -8.91
CA PRO A 71 -6.68 17.08 -9.53
C PRO A 71 -5.41 16.86 -10.36
N LEU A 72 -4.65 15.79 -10.11
CA LEU A 72 -3.49 15.39 -10.92
C LEU A 72 -3.87 15.11 -12.39
N ALA A 73 -5.11 14.71 -12.66
CA ALA A 73 -5.59 14.49 -14.02
C ALA A 73 -5.61 15.76 -14.89
N ASN A 74 -5.56 16.95 -14.29
CA ASN A 74 -5.48 18.23 -15.01
C ASN A 74 -4.05 18.57 -15.45
N LEU A 75 -3.03 17.83 -15.00
CA LEU A 75 -1.62 18.15 -15.22
C LEU A 75 -1.05 17.26 -16.35
N THR A 76 -1.43 17.59 -17.59
CA THR A 76 -1.14 16.77 -18.78
C THR A 76 0.34 16.50 -18.97
N ASP A 77 1.22 17.47 -18.72
CA ASP A 77 2.67 17.34 -18.88
C ASP A 77 3.29 16.28 -17.94
N TRP A 78 2.70 16.11 -16.75
CA TRP A 78 3.12 15.07 -15.81
C TRP A 78 2.40 13.76 -16.07
N LEU A 79 1.16 13.83 -16.50
CA LEU A 79 0.25 12.71 -16.64
C LEU A 79 0.61 11.82 -17.84
N GLU A 80 0.86 12.45 -19.00
CA GLU A 80 1.05 11.75 -20.26
C GLU A 80 2.50 11.24 -20.41
N VAL A 81 2.62 9.98 -20.79
CA VAL A 81 3.91 9.32 -21.04
C VAL A 81 3.84 8.54 -22.34
N THR A 82 4.99 8.29 -22.93
CA THR A 82 5.10 7.47 -24.14
C THR A 82 6.17 6.40 -23.92
N ARG A 83 5.80 5.15 -24.16
CA ARG A 83 6.70 4.00 -24.08
C ARG A 83 7.66 4.01 -25.30
N GLU A 84 8.78 3.31 -25.20
CA GLU A 84 9.80 3.25 -26.25
C GLU A 84 9.27 2.76 -27.61
N ASP A 85 8.27 1.89 -27.60
CA ASP A 85 7.58 1.38 -28.80
C ASP A 85 6.54 2.35 -29.40
N GLY A 86 6.38 3.54 -28.79
CA GLY A 86 5.48 4.60 -29.23
C GLY A 86 4.06 4.50 -28.66
N VAL A 87 3.75 3.50 -27.83
CA VAL A 87 2.44 3.39 -27.16
C VAL A 87 2.31 4.48 -26.11
N LYS A 88 1.22 5.24 -26.17
CA LYS A 88 0.92 6.28 -25.19
C LYS A 88 0.32 5.68 -23.91
N GLY A 89 0.54 6.36 -22.82
CA GLY A 89 0.00 5.96 -21.52
C GLY A 89 -0.25 7.17 -20.62
N ARG A 90 -0.88 6.91 -19.51
CA ARG A 90 -1.18 7.90 -18.48
C ARG A 90 -0.72 7.37 -17.11
N ARG A 91 -0.03 8.19 -16.35
CA ARG A 91 0.30 7.87 -14.95
C ARG A 91 -0.99 7.76 -14.13
N GLU A 92 -0.97 6.90 -13.10
CA GLU A 92 -2.05 6.83 -12.12
C GLU A 92 -2.20 8.19 -11.44
N THR A 93 -3.42 8.70 -11.39
CA THR A 93 -3.72 10.02 -10.81
C THR A 93 -4.18 9.95 -9.35
N ASN A 94 -4.55 8.77 -8.87
CA ASN A 94 -4.86 8.57 -7.48
C ASN A 94 -3.58 8.60 -6.64
N THR A 95 -3.71 9.05 -5.41
CA THR A 95 -2.64 8.95 -4.40
C THR A 95 -2.98 7.91 -3.35
N MET A 96 -1.98 7.45 -2.62
CA MET A 96 -2.18 6.61 -1.44
C MET A 96 -2.84 7.42 -0.33
N PRO A 97 -3.53 6.79 0.65
CA PRO A 97 -4.02 7.50 1.82
C PRO A 97 -2.85 8.05 2.65
N GLN A 98 -3.08 9.10 3.41
CA GLN A 98 -2.06 9.73 4.27
C GLN A 98 -1.38 8.77 5.27
N TRP A 99 -2.03 7.65 5.58
CA TRP A 99 -1.48 6.61 6.46
C TRP A 99 -0.41 5.74 5.79
N ALA A 100 -0.28 5.78 4.46
CA ALA A 100 0.68 4.95 3.74
C ALA A 100 2.13 5.30 4.13
N GLY A 101 2.49 6.58 4.13
CA GLY A 101 3.83 7.02 4.51
C GLY A 101 4.19 6.72 5.95
N SER A 102 3.22 6.78 6.87
CA SER A 102 3.45 6.47 8.28
C SER A 102 3.33 4.98 8.62
N SER A 103 3.03 4.12 7.66
CA SER A 103 2.80 2.70 7.90
C SER A 103 4.06 1.90 8.23
N TRP A 104 5.23 2.42 7.94
CA TRP A 104 6.51 1.74 8.10
C TRP A 104 7.56 2.57 8.85
N TYR A 105 7.18 3.68 9.49
CA TYR A 105 8.11 4.59 10.13
C TYR A 105 8.93 3.93 11.26
N GLN A 106 8.35 2.96 11.97
CA GLN A 106 9.03 2.23 13.03
C GLN A 106 10.21 1.40 12.49
N LEU A 107 10.09 0.87 11.27
CA LEU A 107 11.19 0.16 10.60
C LEU A 107 12.29 1.15 10.22
N ARG A 108 11.93 2.32 9.70
CA ARG A 108 12.90 3.35 9.34
C ARG A 108 13.65 3.90 10.54
N TYR A 109 13.03 3.92 11.73
CA TYR A 109 13.71 4.33 12.97
C TYR A 109 14.87 3.42 13.37
N ILE A 110 14.84 2.16 12.96
CA ILE A 110 15.91 1.20 13.22
C ILE A 110 17.17 1.57 12.44
N ASP A 111 17.02 2.15 11.24
CA ASP A 111 18.13 2.42 10.33
C ASP A 111 17.93 3.73 9.55
N PRO A 112 17.90 4.90 10.26
CA PRO A 112 17.42 6.17 9.69
C PRO A 112 18.37 6.79 8.67
N THR A 113 19.63 6.40 8.63
CA THR A 113 20.66 6.96 7.75
C THR A 113 20.99 6.08 6.54
N ASN A 114 20.35 4.92 6.43
CA ASN A 114 20.56 4.02 5.30
C ASN A 114 20.02 4.66 4.02
N ALA A 115 20.87 4.83 3.01
CA ALA A 115 20.51 5.45 1.74
C ALA A 115 20.09 4.42 0.68
N ASP A 116 20.44 3.15 0.87
CA ASP A 116 20.26 2.10 -0.12
C ASP A 116 18.97 1.30 0.12
N GLU A 117 18.61 1.12 1.41
CA GLU A 117 17.44 0.33 1.83
C GLU A 117 16.60 1.11 2.84
N PHE A 118 15.31 0.79 2.95
CA PHE A 118 14.46 1.42 3.96
C PHE A 118 14.83 1.01 5.39
N CYS A 119 15.40 -0.19 5.55
CA CYS A 119 15.95 -0.73 6.78
C CYS A 119 16.81 -1.96 6.45
N ASN A 120 18.02 -2.02 6.98
CA ASN A 120 18.87 -3.20 6.83
C ASN A 120 18.25 -4.41 7.54
N ILE A 121 18.20 -5.56 6.87
CA ILE A 121 17.53 -6.77 7.34
C ILE A 121 18.12 -7.33 8.64
N ASP A 122 19.43 -7.16 8.88
CA ASP A 122 20.06 -7.65 10.11
C ASP A 122 19.73 -6.74 11.30
N ASN A 123 19.60 -5.42 11.07
CA ASN A 123 19.10 -4.47 12.06
C ASN A 123 17.62 -4.76 12.39
N GLU A 124 16.79 -5.01 11.38
CA GLU A 124 15.39 -5.38 11.58
C GLU A 124 15.28 -6.67 12.40
N ARG A 125 16.03 -7.70 12.02
CA ARG A 125 16.04 -8.98 12.74
C ARG A 125 16.47 -8.84 14.19
N TYR A 126 17.45 -7.99 14.46
CA TYR A 126 17.92 -7.75 15.83
C TYR A 126 16.84 -7.09 16.70
N TRP A 127 16.15 -6.08 16.16
CA TRP A 127 15.19 -5.27 16.94
C TRP A 127 13.79 -5.86 16.98
N THR A 128 13.31 -6.42 15.88
CA THR A 128 11.91 -6.84 15.69
C THR A 128 11.74 -8.28 15.20
N GLY A 129 12.82 -8.97 14.90
CA GLY A 129 12.77 -10.35 14.45
C GLY A 129 12.24 -11.31 15.51
N PRO A 130 11.67 -12.46 15.11
CA PRO A 130 11.17 -13.46 16.02
C PRO A 130 12.31 -14.08 16.85
N ARG A 131 12.09 -14.24 18.16
CA ARG A 131 13.06 -14.76 19.13
C ARG A 131 12.95 -16.28 19.31
N SER A 132 11.85 -16.86 18.79
CA SER A 132 11.60 -18.31 18.82
C SER A 132 10.68 -18.69 17.66
N THR A 133 10.48 -20.00 17.42
CA THR A 133 9.57 -20.50 16.38
C THR A 133 8.09 -20.20 16.63
N SER A 134 7.72 -19.91 17.87
CA SER A 134 6.35 -19.52 18.27
C SER A 134 6.15 -18.02 18.37
N ASP A 135 7.21 -17.23 18.21
CA ASP A 135 7.19 -15.77 18.25
C ASP A 135 6.92 -15.23 16.84
N SER A 136 5.98 -14.31 16.69
CA SER A 136 5.71 -13.62 15.42
C SER A 136 6.73 -12.53 15.12
N GLY A 137 7.50 -12.11 16.13
CA GLY A 137 8.29 -10.89 16.10
C GLY A 137 7.41 -9.64 16.16
N GLY A 138 7.99 -8.51 15.81
CA GLY A 138 7.38 -7.19 15.86
C GLY A 138 7.83 -6.35 17.04
N VAL A 139 7.23 -5.19 17.22
CA VAL A 139 7.50 -4.27 18.34
C VAL A 139 6.81 -4.79 19.60
N ASP A 140 7.55 -4.90 20.70
CA ASP A 140 7.04 -5.49 21.97
C ASP A 140 5.92 -4.69 22.61
N LEU A 141 5.91 -3.37 22.44
CA LEU A 141 4.90 -2.48 23.00
C LEU A 141 4.70 -1.27 22.08
N TYR A 142 3.45 -1.07 21.66
CA TYR A 142 3.05 0.05 20.82
C TYR A 142 1.84 0.73 21.40
N VAL A 143 1.98 2.02 21.76
CA VAL A 143 0.94 2.77 22.51
C VAL A 143 0.43 3.92 21.66
N GLY A 144 -0.88 4.02 21.52
CA GLY A 144 -1.55 5.08 20.78
C GLY A 144 -3.01 5.22 21.14
N GLY A 145 -3.70 6.15 20.49
CA GLY A 145 -5.13 6.36 20.66
C GLY A 145 -5.98 5.24 20.04
N VAL A 146 -7.14 4.96 20.61
CA VAL A 146 -8.06 3.90 20.15
C VAL A 146 -8.53 4.08 18.70
N GLU A 147 -8.57 5.31 18.21
CA GLU A 147 -8.91 5.65 16.82
C GLU A 147 -7.98 4.99 15.81
N HIS A 148 -6.73 4.73 16.20
CA HIS A 148 -5.74 4.10 15.33
C HIS A 148 -5.98 2.61 15.07
N ALA A 149 -6.88 1.97 15.83
CA ALA A 149 -7.25 0.57 15.59
C ALA A 149 -7.80 0.33 14.17
N VAL A 150 -8.52 1.32 13.61
CA VAL A 150 -9.08 1.27 12.25
C VAL A 150 -8.38 2.21 11.26
N LEU A 151 -7.41 2.97 11.72
CA LEU A 151 -6.62 3.91 10.91
C LEU A 151 -5.19 3.38 10.75
N HIS A 152 -4.23 3.98 11.45
CA HIS A 152 -2.81 3.65 11.32
C HIS A 152 -2.49 2.15 11.47
N LEU A 153 -3.02 1.48 12.49
CA LEU A 153 -2.68 0.07 12.74
C LEU A 153 -3.13 -0.87 11.61
N LEU A 154 -4.29 -0.58 10.99
CA LEU A 154 -4.76 -1.36 9.85
C LEU A 154 -3.81 -1.22 8.64
N TYR A 155 -3.42 0.01 8.31
CA TYR A 155 -2.50 0.27 7.21
C TYR A 155 -1.09 -0.27 7.49
N ALA A 156 -0.58 -0.04 8.69
CA ALA A 156 0.74 -0.52 9.10
C ALA A 156 0.81 -2.06 9.05
N ARG A 157 -0.22 -2.76 9.52
CA ARG A 157 -0.28 -4.21 9.45
C ARG A 157 -0.34 -4.71 8.01
N PHE A 158 -1.12 -4.07 7.15
CA PHE A 158 -1.18 -4.42 5.73
C PHE A 158 0.20 -4.26 5.06
N TRP A 159 0.84 -3.09 5.21
CA TRP A 159 2.19 -2.85 4.70
C TRP A 159 3.20 -3.89 5.21
N HIS A 160 3.17 -4.16 6.50
CA HIS A 160 4.08 -5.11 7.11
C HIS A 160 3.90 -6.52 6.54
N LYS A 161 2.65 -6.96 6.32
CA LYS A 161 2.37 -8.26 5.67
C LYS A 161 2.95 -8.33 4.26
N VAL A 162 2.79 -7.27 3.47
CA VAL A 162 3.38 -7.18 2.13
C VAL A 162 4.90 -7.25 2.18
N LEU A 163 5.53 -6.49 3.09
CA LEU A 163 6.99 -6.51 3.26
C LEU A 163 7.49 -7.89 3.71
N TYR A 164 6.74 -8.58 4.58
CA TYR A 164 7.05 -9.94 5.00
C TYR A 164 6.96 -10.93 3.83
N ASP A 165 5.89 -10.88 3.05
CA ASP A 165 5.69 -11.76 1.89
C ASP A 165 6.77 -11.54 0.81
N LEU A 166 7.29 -10.32 0.69
CA LEU A 166 8.39 -9.97 -0.20
C LEU A 166 9.79 -10.24 0.39
N GLY A 167 9.88 -10.63 1.67
CA GLY A 167 11.14 -10.95 2.34
C GLY A 167 11.95 -9.77 2.83
N TYR A 168 11.35 -8.58 2.93
CA TYR A 168 12.01 -7.36 3.43
C TYR A 168 12.00 -7.21 4.95
N VAL A 169 11.18 -7.97 5.65
CA VAL A 169 11.16 -8.06 7.12
C VAL A 169 11.06 -9.51 7.56
N THR A 170 11.56 -9.81 8.75
CA THR A 170 11.58 -11.17 9.30
C THR A 170 10.41 -11.45 10.26
N SER A 171 9.85 -10.40 10.83
CA SER A 171 8.69 -10.47 11.72
C SER A 171 7.38 -10.63 10.94
N ARG A 172 6.47 -11.49 11.44
CA ARG A 172 5.17 -11.76 10.80
C ARG A 172 4.12 -10.69 11.11
N GLU A 173 4.29 -10.02 12.24
CA GLU A 173 3.40 -8.96 12.71
C GLU A 173 4.21 -7.70 13.03
N PRO A 174 3.67 -6.50 12.82
CA PRO A 174 4.38 -5.26 13.12
C PRO A 174 4.52 -4.98 14.62
N TYR A 175 3.55 -5.49 15.44
CA TYR A 175 3.42 -5.25 16.88
C TYR A 175 2.97 -6.50 17.60
#